data_4425767476f3526ac186920cf4c21458
#
_entry.id   4425767476f3526ac186920cf4c21458
#
_cell.length_a   1.000
_cell.length_b   1.000
_cell.length_c   1.000
_cell.angle_alpha   90.00
_cell.angle_beta   90.00
_cell.angle_gamma   90.00
#
_symmetry.space_group_name_H-M   'P 1'
#
loop_
_entity.id
_entity.type
_entity.pdbx_description
1 polymer ?
#
loop_
_entity_poly.entity_id
_entity_poly.type
_entity_poly.pdbx_seq_one_letter_code
_entity_poly.pdbx_strand_id
1 'polypeptide(L)'
;MDLLQIPNLSKELSSGENSILRFGVCAMQGWRKRMEDTHITDISKGENGRFNIFGVFDGHGGKEVAQFVSNHFTESFLKNEKIKKDNIKQAICDTFLKMDELMFQKEGIEELKSISKKCQEEDKIFFEKNNVVETELDLYMKSLLKKDENIAFSRGCTACVCVIDTLTGKIFFANAGDSRVILCKKGKAYRMSVDHKPELELESNRIKKADGWVSEYGRINGNLNLSRTLGDLEYKNNKNLPPQEQIITAYPDVVDDKIGEDNDFIVIGCDGIWDCIQDQDVCDIITEKINKGNDKYKVNLENILEKICDNIYAKRPFDEFKSRDGYDNMSIILIQFKK
;
A
#
# COMPACT_ATOMS: atom_id res chain seq x y z
N MET A 1 10.21 16.56 -7.61
CA MET A 1 10.29 15.08 -7.65
C MET A 1 11.71 14.70 -7.93
N ASP A 2 12.23 13.74 -7.22
CA ASP A 2 13.57 13.20 -7.43
C ASP A 2 13.47 11.99 -8.38
N LEU A 3 13.70 12.22 -9.66
CA LEU A 3 13.43 11.27 -10.74
C LEU A 3 14.72 10.77 -11.40
N LEU A 4 14.67 9.58 -11.94
CA LEU A 4 15.69 9.01 -12.81
C LEU A 4 15.73 9.75 -14.17
N GLN A 5 16.87 9.73 -14.84
CA GLN A 5 16.97 10.22 -16.23
C GLN A 5 16.31 9.24 -17.23
N ILE A 6 16.34 7.96 -16.90
CA ILE A 6 15.70 6.87 -17.64
C ILE A 6 14.92 6.02 -16.64
N PRO A 7 13.62 5.73 -16.89
CA PRO A 7 12.81 4.97 -15.94
C PRO A 7 13.29 3.53 -15.82
N ASN A 8 13.21 2.98 -14.60
CA ASN A 8 13.41 1.56 -14.38
C ASN A 8 12.08 0.81 -14.66
N LEU A 9 12.00 0.18 -15.82
CA LEU A 9 10.82 -0.57 -16.26
C LEU A 9 10.88 -2.06 -15.92
N SER A 10 11.90 -2.49 -15.17
CA SER A 10 11.93 -3.85 -14.64
C SER A 10 10.77 -4.06 -13.69
N LYS A 11 10.07 -5.17 -13.83
CA LYS A 11 8.90 -5.51 -13.04
C LYS A 11 9.18 -6.70 -12.14
N GLU A 12 8.76 -6.59 -10.90
CA GLU A 12 8.60 -7.72 -10.01
C GLU A 12 7.22 -8.33 -10.27
N LEU A 13 7.20 -9.56 -10.77
CA LEU A 13 5.98 -10.31 -11.06
C LEU A 13 5.90 -11.51 -10.14
N SER A 14 4.74 -11.72 -9.55
CA SER A 14 4.45 -12.93 -8.77
C SER A 14 3.01 -13.37 -8.93
N SER A 15 2.75 -14.64 -8.72
CA SER A 15 1.41 -15.23 -8.77
C SER A 15 1.30 -16.44 -7.86
N GLY A 16 0.09 -16.83 -7.57
CA GLY A 16 -0.22 -18.01 -6.80
C GLY A 16 -1.70 -18.33 -6.84
N GLU A 17 -2.04 -19.49 -6.31
CA GLU A 17 -3.44 -19.93 -6.24
C GLU A 17 -3.69 -20.94 -5.12
N ASN A 18 -4.94 -21.07 -4.75
CA ASN A 18 -5.45 -22.16 -3.94
C ASN A 18 -6.81 -22.65 -4.49
N SER A 19 -7.58 -23.37 -3.69
CA SER A 19 -8.86 -23.95 -4.15
C SER A 19 -9.93 -22.92 -4.49
N ILE A 20 -9.87 -21.68 -3.93
CA ILE A 20 -10.95 -20.68 -4.05
C ILE A 20 -10.58 -19.45 -4.88
N LEU A 21 -9.30 -19.16 -5.00
CA LEU A 21 -8.82 -17.98 -5.72
C LEU A 21 -7.47 -18.21 -6.39
N ARG A 22 -7.14 -17.32 -7.29
CA ARG A 22 -5.79 -17.12 -7.82
C ARG A 22 -5.47 -15.64 -7.85
N PHE A 23 -4.20 -15.30 -7.82
CA PHE A 23 -3.77 -13.91 -7.86
C PHE A 23 -2.56 -13.70 -8.77
N GLY A 24 -2.38 -12.47 -9.21
CA GLY A 24 -1.18 -11.97 -9.85
C GLY A 24 -0.79 -10.63 -9.24
N VAL A 25 0.50 -10.34 -9.27
CA VAL A 25 1.09 -9.08 -8.81
C VAL A 25 1.99 -8.51 -9.89
N CYS A 26 2.01 -7.19 -9.98
CA CYS A 26 3.02 -6.46 -10.73
C CYS A 26 3.46 -5.27 -9.90
N ALA A 27 4.78 -5.14 -9.66
CA ALA A 27 5.37 -3.97 -9.04
C ALA A 27 6.49 -3.41 -9.92
N MET A 28 6.54 -2.08 -10.09
CA MET A 28 7.48 -1.39 -10.97
C MET A 28 7.93 -0.07 -10.36
N GLN A 29 9.23 0.17 -10.35
CA GLN A 29 9.82 1.40 -9.80
C GLN A 29 9.49 2.64 -10.65
N GLY A 30 9.46 2.50 -11.97
CA GLY A 30 9.17 3.62 -12.88
C GLY A 30 10.27 4.68 -12.89
N TRP A 31 9.87 5.94 -12.79
CA TRP A 31 10.75 7.10 -12.83
C TRP A 31 11.38 7.47 -11.49
N ARG A 32 10.83 6.97 -10.36
CA ARG A 32 11.35 7.28 -9.02
C ARG A 32 12.77 6.72 -8.84
N LYS A 33 13.62 7.40 -8.06
CA LYS A 33 14.97 6.90 -7.75
C LYS A 33 14.94 5.62 -6.92
N ARG A 34 13.87 5.41 -6.13
CA ARG A 34 13.70 4.27 -5.23
C ARG A 34 12.35 3.61 -5.46
N MET A 35 12.31 2.31 -5.17
CA MET A 35 11.07 1.56 -5.03
C MET A 35 10.72 1.51 -3.55
N GLU A 36 9.76 2.33 -3.13
CA GLU A 36 9.35 2.45 -1.73
C GLU A 36 8.10 1.61 -1.41
N ASP A 37 7.38 1.12 -2.42
CA ASP A 37 6.24 0.21 -2.24
C ASP A 37 6.68 -1.19 -1.80
N THR A 38 5.79 -1.83 -1.03
CA THR A 38 5.85 -3.26 -0.72
C THR A 38 4.45 -3.87 -0.79
N HIS A 39 4.38 -5.20 -0.82
CA HIS A 39 3.11 -5.91 -0.84
C HIS A 39 3.15 -7.23 -0.07
N ILE A 40 1.98 -7.74 0.29
CA ILE A 40 1.79 -9.09 0.84
C ILE A 40 0.76 -9.86 0.01
N THR A 41 0.99 -11.18 -0.14
CA THR A 41 0.12 -12.11 -0.87
C THR A 41 0.06 -13.46 -0.14
N ASP A 42 -0.36 -13.40 1.10
CA ASP A 42 -0.36 -14.53 2.01
C ASP A 42 -1.64 -15.35 1.86
N ILE A 43 -1.57 -16.45 1.15
CA ILE A 43 -2.71 -17.36 0.96
C ILE A 43 -2.69 -18.52 1.96
N SER A 44 -3.89 -19.00 2.33
CA SER A 44 -4.10 -20.16 3.20
C SER A 44 -3.37 -20.05 4.54
N LYS A 45 -3.44 -18.90 5.20
CA LYS A 45 -2.85 -18.63 6.52
C LYS A 45 -3.81 -18.91 7.66
N GLY A 46 -3.24 -19.07 8.85
CA GLY A 46 -4.01 -19.37 10.07
C GLY A 46 -4.43 -20.83 10.16
N GLU A 47 -5.26 -21.13 11.16
CA GLU A 47 -5.74 -22.48 11.41
C GLU A 47 -6.55 -23.00 10.21
N ASN A 48 -6.20 -24.19 9.72
CA ASN A 48 -6.79 -24.83 8.55
C ASN A 48 -6.78 -23.97 7.26
N GLY A 49 -5.87 -23.03 7.14
CA GLY A 49 -5.79 -22.15 5.97
C GLY A 49 -6.95 -21.16 5.84
N ARG A 50 -7.54 -20.74 6.97
CA ARG A 50 -8.74 -19.90 7.03
C ARG A 50 -8.64 -18.59 6.28
N PHE A 51 -7.46 -17.93 6.28
CA PHE A 51 -7.32 -16.59 5.76
C PHE A 51 -6.46 -16.50 4.52
N ASN A 52 -6.88 -15.66 3.57
CA ASN A 52 -6.03 -15.16 2.50
C ASN A 52 -5.92 -13.65 2.69
N ILE A 53 -4.69 -13.14 2.74
CA ILE A 53 -4.38 -11.76 3.11
C ILE A 53 -3.54 -11.15 2.00
N PHE A 54 -4.04 -10.06 1.45
CA PHE A 54 -3.38 -9.30 0.39
C PHE A 54 -3.26 -7.85 0.83
N GLY A 55 -2.16 -7.19 0.50
CA GLY A 55 -1.98 -5.79 0.85
C GLY A 55 -0.95 -5.10 -0.01
N VAL A 56 -1.17 -3.80 -0.23
CA VAL A 56 -0.20 -2.87 -0.82
C VAL A 56 0.12 -1.82 0.23
N PHE A 57 1.42 -1.54 0.40
CA PHE A 57 1.97 -0.57 1.32
C PHE A 57 2.85 0.38 0.53
N ASP A 58 2.36 1.57 0.27
CA ASP A 58 3.06 2.63 -0.46
C ASP A 58 3.88 3.44 0.54
N GLY A 59 5.20 3.30 0.46
CA GLY A 59 6.15 3.91 1.38
C GLY A 59 6.52 5.34 0.99
N HIS A 60 6.74 6.20 1.99
CA HIS A 60 7.25 7.55 1.78
C HIS A 60 8.37 7.89 2.76
N GLY A 61 9.32 8.70 2.27
CA GLY A 61 10.54 9.04 2.99
C GLY A 61 11.55 7.88 3.05
N GLY A 62 11.23 6.72 2.48
CA GLY A 62 11.99 5.49 2.42
C GLY A 62 11.10 4.25 2.47
N LYS A 63 11.65 3.12 2.09
CA LYS A 63 10.95 1.81 2.05
C LYS A 63 10.77 1.17 3.44
N GLU A 64 11.49 1.63 4.44
CA GLU A 64 11.71 0.90 5.68
C GLU A 64 10.42 0.56 6.42
N VAL A 65 9.50 1.53 6.54
CA VAL A 65 8.21 1.33 7.22
C VAL A 65 7.33 0.38 6.44
N ALA A 66 7.21 0.54 5.12
CA ALA A 66 6.46 -0.35 4.26
C ALA A 66 6.98 -1.81 4.36
N GLN A 67 8.31 -1.99 4.35
CA GLN A 67 8.94 -3.31 4.49
C GLN A 67 8.71 -3.90 5.89
N PHE A 68 8.80 -3.10 6.95
CA PHE A 68 8.51 -3.54 8.31
C PHE A 68 7.06 -4.02 8.44
N VAL A 69 6.12 -3.22 7.92
CA VAL A 69 4.69 -3.56 7.95
C VAL A 69 4.42 -4.85 7.19
N SER A 70 4.97 -5.01 5.97
CA SER A 70 4.78 -6.23 5.18
C SER A 70 5.34 -7.48 5.88
N ASN A 71 6.44 -7.35 6.63
CA ASN A 71 7.04 -8.45 7.39
C ASN A 71 6.15 -8.90 8.58
N HIS A 72 5.45 -7.96 9.22
CA HIS A 72 4.79 -8.22 10.52
C HIS A 72 3.26 -8.29 10.46
N PHE A 73 2.62 -7.77 9.40
CA PHE A 73 1.17 -7.61 9.36
C PHE A 73 0.42 -8.93 9.52
N THR A 74 0.72 -9.92 8.69
CA THR A 74 0.02 -11.21 8.71
C THR A 74 0.15 -11.93 10.04
N GLU A 75 1.36 -11.99 10.60
CA GLU A 75 1.59 -12.65 11.87
C GLU A 75 0.88 -11.94 13.02
N SER A 76 0.93 -10.61 13.06
CA SER A 76 0.24 -9.81 14.07
C SER A 76 -1.27 -9.96 13.99
N PHE A 77 -1.83 -10.01 12.76
CA PHE A 77 -3.25 -10.30 12.56
C PHE A 77 -3.62 -11.69 13.10
N LEU A 78 -2.90 -12.72 12.70
CA LEU A 78 -3.21 -14.10 13.12
C LEU A 78 -3.09 -14.34 14.62
N LYS A 79 -2.25 -13.58 15.32
CA LYS A 79 -2.11 -13.63 16.78
C LYS A 79 -3.20 -12.86 17.53
N ASN A 80 -4.06 -12.10 16.85
CA ASN A 80 -5.06 -11.27 17.51
C ASN A 80 -6.19 -12.12 18.12
N GLU A 81 -6.41 -11.96 19.42
CA GLU A 81 -7.44 -12.72 20.18
C GLU A 81 -8.88 -12.45 19.70
N LYS A 82 -9.13 -11.37 18.98
CA LYS A 82 -10.44 -11.05 18.40
C LYS A 82 -10.85 -12.04 17.32
N ILE A 83 -9.88 -12.68 16.65
CA ILE A 83 -10.13 -13.73 15.64
C ILE A 83 -10.87 -14.93 16.26
N LYS A 84 -10.47 -15.34 17.48
CA LYS A 84 -11.14 -16.43 18.21
C LYS A 84 -12.60 -16.12 18.57
N LYS A 85 -12.96 -14.83 18.58
CA LYS A 85 -14.31 -14.33 18.86
C LYS A 85 -15.08 -13.96 17.59
N ASP A 86 -14.59 -14.35 16.43
CA ASP A 86 -15.10 -14.00 15.09
C ASP A 86 -15.28 -12.49 14.86
N ASN A 87 -14.56 -11.65 15.59
CA ASN A 87 -14.54 -10.19 15.40
C ASN A 87 -13.38 -9.79 14.51
N ILE A 88 -13.44 -10.24 13.25
CA ILE A 88 -12.36 -10.05 12.28
C ILE A 88 -12.13 -8.56 11.97
N LYS A 89 -13.22 -7.77 11.85
CA LYS A 89 -13.13 -6.33 11.62
C LYS A 89 -12.26 -5.62 12.69
N GLN A 90 -12.52 -5.93 13.96
CA GLN A 90 -11.75 -5.35 15.07
C GLN A 90 -10.32 -5.90 15.10
N ALA A 91 -10.12 -7.18 14.76
CA ALA A 91 -8.77 -7.75 14.67
C ALA A 91 -7.92 -7.02 13.62
N ILE A 92 -8.51 -6.63 12.49
CA ILE A 92 -7.85 -5.84 11.45
C ILE A 92 -7.49 -4.46 12.00
N CYS A 93 -8.45 -3.73 12.61
CA CYS A 93 -8.20 -2.42 13.20
C CYS A 93 -7.07 -2.46 14.24
N ASP A 94 -7.12 -3.43 15.14
CA ASP A 94 -6.10 -3.63 16.17
C ASP A 94 -4.72 -3.92 15.54
N THR A 95 -4.68 -4.66 14.41
CA THR A 95 -3.44 -4.98 13.71
C THR A 95 -2.79 -3.74 13.10
N PHE A 96 -3.57 -2.86 12.48
CA PHE A 96 -3.07 -1.59 11.96
C PHE A 96 -2.41 -0.75 13.06
N LEU A 97 -3.09 -0.59 14.21
CA LEU A 97 -2.53 0.12 15.35
C LEU A 97 -1.31 -0.59 15.95
N LYS A 98 -1.31 -1.91 15.91
CA LYS A 98 -0.21 -2.74 16.40
C LYS A 98 1.09 -2.52 15.63
N MET A 99 1.02 -2.20 14.33
CA MET A 99 2.21 -1.88 13.56
C MET A 99 2.94 -0.67 14.14
N ASP A 100 2.23 0.42 14.44
CA ASP A 100 2.83 1.59 15.09
C ASP A 100 3.41 1.24 16.45
N GLU A 101 2.69 0.47 17.28
CA GLU A 101 3.19 0.04 18.60
C GLU A 101 4.51 -0.75 18.49
N LEU A 102 4.61 -1.65 17.50
CA LEU A 102 5.83 -2.44 17.28
C LEU A 102 7.01 -1.55 16.88
N MET A 103 6.77 -0.51 16.06
CA MET A 103 7.81 0.43 15.66
C MET A 103 8.28 1.36 16.79
N PHE A 104 7.52 1.50 17.88
CA PHE A 104 7.96 2.18 19.10
C PHE A 104 8.81 1.29 20.02
N GLN A 105 8.74 -0.04 19.89
CA GLN A 105 9.51 -0.98 20.71
C GLN A 105 10.97 -1.02 20.29
N LYS A 106 11.85 -1.35 21.22
CA LYS A 106 13.29 -1.40 20.99
C LYS A 106 13.64 -2.34 19.82
N GLU A 107 13.04 -3.52 19.81
CA GLU A 107 13.23 -4.53 18.78
C GLU A 107 12.79 -4.02 17.39
N GLY A 108 11.67 -3.31 17.32
CA GLY A 108 11.19 -2.70 16.07
C GLY A 108 12.10 -1.58 15.57
N ILE A 109 12.63 -0.76 16.48
CA ILE A 109 13.62 0.28 16.13
C ILE A 109 14.90 -0.34 15.58
N GLU A 110 15.40 -1.42 16.21
CA GLU A 110 16.60 -2.14 15.75
C GLU A 110 16.35 -2.80 14.38
N GLU A 111 15.18 -3.38 14.16
CA GLU A 111 14.81 -3.97 12.87
C GLU A 111 14.72 -2.90 11.78
N LEU A 112 14.05 -1.77 12.03
CA LEU A 112 13.98 -0.65 11.08
C LEU A 112 15.38 -0.15 10.69
N LYS A 113 16.31 -0.05 11.62
CA LYS A 113 17.71 0.30 11.34
C LYS A 113 18.41 -0.75 10.48
N SER A 114 18.13 -2.04 10.70
CA SER A 114 18.65 -3.12 9.88
C SER A 114 18.10 -3.08 8.46
N ILE A 115 16.79 -2.87 8.32
CA ILE A 115 16.13 -2.69 7.01
C ILE A 115 16.73 -1.49 6.29
N SER A 116 16.89 -0.35 6.97
CA SER A 116 17.47 0.85 6.37
C SER A 116 18.88 0.64 5.85
N LYS A 117 19.72 -0.07 6.61
CA LYS A 117 21.08 -0.40 6.15
C LYS A 117 21.04 -1.22 4.86
N LYS A 118 20.16 -2.23 4.80
CA LYS A 118 19.99 -3.06 3.61
C LYS A 118 19.50 -2.25 2.42
N CYS A 119 18.47 -1.40 2.60
CA CYS A 119 17.97 -0.53 1.55
C CYS A 119 19.05 0.42 1.00
N GLN A 120 19.90 0.99 1.88
CA GLN A 120 21.01 1.86 1.45
C GLN A 120 22.06 1.09 0.64
N GLU A 121 22.34 -0.16 0.98
CA GLU A 121 23.26 -1.01 0.19
C GLU A 121 22.66 -1.34 -1.19
N GLU A 122 21.37 -1.67 -1.25
CA GLU A 122 20.64 -1.91 -2.50
C GLU A 122 20.59 -0.66 -3.39
N ASP A 123 20.25 0.50 -2.84
CA ASP A 123 20.25 1.78 -3.52
C ASP A 123 21.63 2.11 -4.11
N LYS A 124 22.69 1.92 -3.31
CA LYS A 124 24.06 2.17 -3.76
C LYS A 124 24.41 1.33 -4.99
N ILE A 125 24.12 0.04 -4.95
CA ILE A 125 24.37 -0.89 -6.07
C ILE A 125 23.57 -0.45 -7.29
N PHE A 126 22.28 -0.09 -7.11
CA PHE A 126 21.43 0.35 -8.18
C PHE A 126 21.92 1.66 -8.82
N PHE A 127 22.33 2.63 -8.01
CA PHE A 127 22.81 3.94 -8.47
C PHE A 127 24.14 3.81 -9.23
N GLU A 128 25.07 3.01 -8.72
CA GLU A 128 26.33 2.73 -9.41
C GLU A 128 26.09 2.05 -10.78
N LYS A 129 25.23 1.02 -10.82
CA LYS A 129 24.90 0.28 -12.05
C LYS A 129 24.24 1.15 -13.12
N ASN A 130 23.40 2.10 -12.72
CA ASN A 130 22.60 2.92 -13.63
C ASN A 130 23.13 4.35 -13.81
N ASN A 131 24.35 4.65 -13.29
CA ASN A 131 24.99 5.96 -13.31
C ASN A 131 24.07 7.08 -12.74
N VAL A 132 23.31 6.76 -11.68
CA VAL A 132 22.45 7.73 -11.00
C VAL A 132 23.31 8.60 -10.10
N VAL A 133 23.28 9.91 -10.31
CA VAL A 133 24.00 10.89 -9.48
C VAL A 133 23.18 11.16 -8.21
N GLU A 134 23.82 11.01 -7.04
CA GLU A 134 23.22 11.44 -5.78
C GLU A 134 23.12 12.96 -5.74
N THR A 135 21.93 13.45 -5.43
CA THR A 135 21.69 14.89 -5.26
C THR A 135 22.04 15.35 -3.84
N GLU A 136 22.15 16.67 -3.65
CA GLU A 136 22.29 17.25 -2.30
C GLU A 136 21.13 16.83 -1.38
N LEU A 137 19.92 16.67 -1.93
CA LEU A 137 18.76 16.18 -1.22
C LEU A 137 18.96 14.72 -0.73
N ASP A 138 19.51 13.83 -1.57
CA ASP A 138 19.83 12.45 -1.18
C ASP A 138 20.83 12.43 -0.02
N LEU A 139 21.86 13.26 -0.09
CA LEU A 139 22.87 13.40 0.95
C LEU A 139 22.29 13.97 2.25
N TYR A 140 21.40 14.96 2.13
CA TYR A 140 20.68 15.53 3.28
C TYR A 140 19.78 14.47 3.95
N MET A 141 18.97 13.73 3.17
CA MET A 141 18.11 12.65 3.68
C MET A 141 18.94 11.56 4.39
N LYS A 142 20.09 11.16 3.80
CA LYS A 142 21.03 10.25 4.46
C LYS A 142 21.58 10.81 5.79
N SER A 143 21.78 12.13 5.88
CA SER A 143 22.26 12.76 7.11
C SER A 143 21.21 12.76 8.22
N LEU A 144 19.93 12.90 7.87
CA LEU A 144 18.81 12.81 8.82
C LEU A 144 18.72 11.40 9.43
N LEU A 145 18.88 10.35 8.62
CA LEU A 145 18.89 8.96 9.08
C LEU A 145 19.93 8.67 10.16
N LYS A 146 21.05 9.36 10.13
CA LYS A 146 22.10 9.20 11.16
C LYS A 146 21.74 9.87 12.48
N LYS A 147 20.75 10.77 12.50
CA LYS A 147 20.32 11.52 13.67
C LYS A 147 19.06 10.95 14.31
N ASP A 148 18.19 10.30 13.50
CA ASP A 148 16.95 9.74 14.01
C ASP A 148 17.19 8.46 14.81
N GLU A 149 16.85 8.48 16.08
CA GLU A 149 16.89 7.30 16.94
C GLU A 149 15.86 6.25 16.47
N ASN A 150 14.72 6.69 15.92
CA ASN A 150 13.67 5.86 15.37
C ASN A 150 13.25 6.37 13.98
N ILE A 151 13.55 5.59 12.95
CA ILE A 151 13.28 5.88 11.53
C ILE A 151 11.79 6.12 11.25
N ALA A 152 10.89 5.42 11.94
CA ALA A 152 9.45 5.56 11.76
C ALA A 152 8.88 6.90 12.23
N PHE A 153 9.67 7.78 12.88
CA PHE A 153 9.22 9.12 13.22
C PHE A 153 9.02 10.01 11.99
N SER A 154 9.89 9.91 11.01
CA SER A 154 9.90 10.75 9.80
C SER A 154 9.54 9.99 8.52
N ARG A 155 9.18 8.72 8.64
CA ARG A 155 8.82 7.84 7.53
C ARG A 155 7.56 7.08 7.82
N GLY A 156 6.81 6.80 6.76
CA GLY A 156 5.57 6.07 6.87
C GLY A 156 5.24 5.29 5.61
N CYS A 157 4.08 4.65 5.63
CA CYS A 157 3.47 4.07 4.45
C CYS A 157 1.93 4.12 4.54
N THR A 158 1.28 4.08 3.39
CA THR A 158 -0.13 3.70 3.32
C THR A 158 -0.30 2.22 3.63
N ALA A 159 -1.50 1.80 3.90
CA ALA A 159 -1.83 0.38 4.02
C ALA A 159 -3.23 0.12 3.47
N CYS A 160 -3.31 -0.56 2.33
CA CYS A 160 -4.56 -1.03 1.73
C CYS A 160 -4.56 -2.55 1.73
N VAL A 161 -5.41 -3.17 2.57
CA VAL A 161 -5.38 -4.61 2.86
C VAL A 161 -6.73 -5.24 2.60
N CYS A 162 -6.73 -6.43 1.98
CA CYS A 162 -7.87 -7.30 1.81
C CYS A 162 -7.66 -8.60 2.59
N VAL A 163 -8.59 -8.94 3.48
CA VAL A 163 -8.61 -10.20 4.24
C VAL A 163 -9.82 -11.01 3.81
N ILE A 164 -9.61 -12.19 3.26
CA ILE A 164 -10.65 -13.13 2.85
C ILE A 164 -10.73 -14.25 3.88
N ASP A 165 -11.84 -14.31 4.60
CA ASP A 165 -12.14 -15.37 5.57
C ASP A 165 -12.92 -16.50 4.90
N THR A 166 -12.25 -17.60 4.63
CA THR A 166 -12.84 -18.76 3.93
C THR A 166 -13.84 -19.51 4.77
N LEU A 167 -13.77 -19.40 6.10
CA LEU A 167 -14.70 -20.05 7.03
C LEU A 167 -16.09 -19.40 6.98
N THR A 168 -16.12 -18.06 6.91
CA THR A 168 -17.39 -17.31 6.89
C THR A 168 -17.82 -16.86 5.50
N GLY A 169 -16.93 -16.98 4.50
CA GLY A 169 -17.14 -16.46 3.17
C GLY A 169 -17.15 -14.93 3.11
N LYS A 170 -16.61 -14.25 4.12
CA LYS A 170 -16.52 -12.78 4.17
C LYS A 170 -15.22 -12.28 3.59
N ILE A 171 -15.28 -11.09 3.00
CA ILE A 171 -14.16 -10.32 2.52
C ILE A 171 -14.13 -9.01 3.30
N PHE A 172 -13.00 -8.66 3.87
CA PHE A 172 -12.79 -7.39 4.57
C PHE A 172 -11.78 -6.56 3.79
N PHE A 173 -12.12 -5.29 3.56
CA PHE A 173 -11.27 -4.31 2.92
C PHE A 173 -10.93 -3.24 3.94
N ALA A 174 -9.66 -3.05 4.21
CA ALA A 174 -9.16 -2.10 5.19
C ALA A 174 -8.20 -1.12 4.53
N ASN A 175 -8.37 0.17 4.78
CA ASN A 175 -7.53 1.20 4.20
C ASN A 175 -7.12 2.26 5.24
N ALA A 176 -5.84 2.65 5.21
CA ALA A 176 -5.27 3.82 5.86
C ALA A 176 -4.29 4.46 4.86
N GLY A 177 -4.69 5.58 4.25
CA GLY A 177 -3.94 6.28 3.20
C GLY A 177 -4.73 6.41 1.91
N ASP A 178 -4.05 6.64 0.80
CA ASP A 178 -4.61 6.89 -0.54
C ASP A 178 -4.35 5.80 -1.57
N SER A 179 -3.74 4.69 -1.15
CA SER A 179 -3.87 3.42 -1.87
C SER A 179 -5.34 2.98 -1.88
N ARG A 180 -5.74 2.19 -2.85
CA ARG A 180 -7.16 1.88 -3.07
C ARG A 180 -7.40 0.43 -3.43
N VAL A 181 -8.60 -0.06 -3.04
CA VAL A 181 -9.11 -1.37 -3.44
C VAL A 181 -10.48 -1.24 -4.12
N ILE A 182 -10.64 -1.96 -5.22
CA ILE A 182 -11.92 -2.12 -5.91
C ILE A 182 -12.32 -3.60 -5.96
N LEU A 183 -13.63 -3.84 -5.92
CA LEU A 183 -14.24 -5.14 -6.17
C LEU A 183 -15.02 -5.08 -7.48
N CYS A 184 -14.68 -5.92 -8.45
CA CYS A 184 -15.45 -6.06 -9.68
C CYS A 184 -16.56 -7.07 -9.50
N LYS A 185 -17.80 -6.67 -9.78
CA LYS A 185 -18.99 -7.51 -9.78
C LYS A 185 -19.70 -7.41 -11.14
N LYS A 186 -19.78 -8.52 -11.88
CA LYS A 186 -20.41 -8.55 -13.22
C LYS A 186 -19.89 -7.45 -14.14
N GLY A 187 -18.56 -7.25 -14.14
CA GLY A 187 -17.89 -6.25 -14.97
C GLY A 187 -18.05 -4.80 -14.50
N LYS A 188 -18.65 -4.55 -13.34
CA LYS A 188 -18.77 -3.21 -12.76
C LYS A 188 -17.82 -3.04 -11.56
N ALA A 189 -17.06 -1.95 -11.55
CA ALA A 189 -16.17 -1.60 -10.45
C ALA A 189 -16.94 -0.99 -9.27
N TYR A 190 -16.66 -1.50 -8.07
CA TYR A 190 -17.14 -0.96 -6.80
C TYR A 190 -15.94 -0.60 -5.94
N ARG A 191 -15.79 0.68 -5.62
CA ARG A 191 -14.74 1.15 -4.73
C ARG A 191 -15.05 0.69 -3.30
N MET A 192 -14.14 -0.06 -2.71
CA MET A 192 -14.28 -0.65 -1.38
C MET A 192 -13.45 0.08 -0.31
N SER A 193 -12.76 1.14 -0.69
CA SER A 193 -12.00 2.02 0.21
C SER A 193 -12.23 3.49 -0.13
N VAL A 194 -11.94 4.36 0.83
CA VAL A 194 -11.88 5.82 0.63
C VAL A 194 -10.41 6.22 0.73
N ASP A 195 -9.96 7.08 -0.19
CA ASP A 195 -8.63 7.65 -0.16
C ASP A 195 -8.59 8.73 0.94
N HIS A 196 -7.71 8.59 1.93
CA HIS A 196 -7.66 9.48 3.09
C HIS A 196 -6.80 10.71 2.79
N LYS A 197 -7.43 11.76 2.28
CA LYS A 197 -6.79 13.06 2.02
C LYS A 197 -7.09 14.05 3.16
N PRO A 198 -6.13 14.92 3.54
CA PRO A 198 -6.28 15.84 4.68
C PRO A 198 -7.44 16.83 4.59
N GLU A 199 -7.87 17.17 3.36
CA GLU A 199 -8.99 18.11 3.09
C GLU A 199 -10.37 17.48 3.27
N LEU A 200 -10.50 16.17 3.37
CA LEU A 200 -11.78 15.53 3.69
C LEU A 200 -12.29 16.01 5.05
N GLU A 201 -13.55 16.28 5.16
CA GLU A 201 -14.15 16.91 6.34
C GLU A 201 -13.86 16.14 7.64
N LEU A 202 -14.00 14.80 7.63
CA LEU A 202 -13.73 13.96 8.79
C LEU A 202 -12.24 14.02 9.20
N GLU A 203 -11.35 13.96 8.21
CA GLU A 203 -9.91 14.00 8.41
C GLU A 203 -9.47 15.38 8.90
N SER A 204 -9.89 16.46 8.21
CA SER A 204 -9.59 17.84 8.60
C SER A 204 -10.07 18.18 10.01
N ASN A 205 -11.25 17.69 10.40
CA ASN A 205 -11.79 17.89 11.74
C ASN A 205 -10.95 17.16 12.81
N ARG A 206 -10.49 15.92 12.54
CA ARG A 206 -9.59 15.19 13.45
C ARG A 206 -8.25 15.92 13.59
N ILE A 207 -7.64 16.32 12.46
CA ILE A 207 -6.35 17.02 12.42
C ILE A 207 -6.42 18.29 13.28
N LYS A 208 -7.45 19.11 13.11
CA LYS A 208 -7.64 20.35 13.87
C LYS A 208 -7.86 20.09 15.37
N LYS A 209 -8.62 19.06 15.74
CA LYS A 209 -8.83 18.66 17.14
C LYS A 209 -7.55 18.18 17.83
N ALA A 210 -6.62 17.67 17.04
CA ALA A 210 -5.32 17.20 17.51
C ALA A 210 -4.22 18.30 17.45
N ASP A 211 -4.63 19.57 17.32
CA ASP A 211 -3.74 20.75 17.22
C ASP A 211 -2.89 20.79 15.93
N GLY A 212 -3.27 20.05 14.87
CA GLY A 212 -2.70 20.17 13.55
C GLY A 212 -3.46 21.14 12.64
N TRP A 213 -2.94 21.39 11.48
CA TRP A 213 -3.58 22.22 10.44
C TRP A 213 -3.35 21.65 9.04
N VAL A 214 -4.23 22.00 8.11
CA VAL A 214 -4.13 21.62 6.69
C VAL A 214 -3.89 22.88 5.88
N SER A 215 -2.84 22.88 5.05
CA SER A 215 -2.50 24.00 4.17
C SER A 215 -3.49 24.09 2.99
N GLU A 216 -3.47 25.20 2.27
CA GLU A 216 -4.22 25.41 1.03
C GLU A 216 -3.86 24.38 -0.08
N TYR A 217 -2.70 23.75 0.03
CA TYR A 217 -2.23 22.69 -0.88
C TYR A 217 -2.56 21.28 -0.37
N GLY A 218 -3.47 21.13 0.60
CA GLY A 218 -3.87 19.83 1.14
C GLY A 218 -2.79 19.11 1.98
N ARG A 219 -1.85 19.87 2.61
CA ARG A 219 -0.77 19.28 3.40
C ARG A 219 -0.92 19.53 4.89
N ILE A 220 -0.79 18.48 5.68
CA ILE A 220 -0.76 18.52 7.14
C ILE A 220 0.52 19.22 7.59
N ASN A 221 0.38 20.28 8.40
CA ASN A 221 1.47 21.11 8.92
C ASN A 221 2.44 21.59 7.81
N GLY A 222 1.92 21.71 6.57
CA GLY A 222 2.67 22.13 5.37
C GLY A 222 3.55 21.03 4.76
N ASN A 223 3.54 19.80 5.28
CA ASN A 223 4.46 18.74 4.88
C ASN A 223 3.76 17.55 4.20
N LEU A 224 2.98 16.75 4.92
CA LEU A 224 2.44 15.48 4.44
C LEU A 224 1.05 15.63 3.83
N ASN A 225 0.81 15.01 2.66
CA ASN A 225 -0.47 15.02 1.92
C ASN A 225 -1.38 13.82 2.26
N LEU A 226 -1.04 13.05 3.28
CA LEU A 226 -1.79 11.90 3.77
C LEU A 226 -2.32 12.19 5.18
N SER A 227 -3.56 11.82 5.46
CA SER A 227 -4.17 11.97 6.78
C SER A 227 -4.18 10.69 7.60
N ARG A 228 -3.90 9.54 6.97
CA ARG A 228 -3.71 8.25 7.64
C ARG A 228 -2.55 7.49 7.02
N THR A 229 -1.66 6.99 7.90
CA THR A 229 -0.48 6.20 7.54
C THR A 229 -0.11 5.28 8.70
N LEU A 230 0.73 4.29 8.44
CA LEU A 230 1.51 3.56 9.42
C LEU A 230 2.91 4.21 9.47
N GLY A 231 3.54 4.28 10.64
CA GLY A 231 4.72 5.15 10.82
C GLY A 231 4.33 6.61 11.01
N ASP A 232 5.14 7.54 10.51
CA ASP A 232 4.97 9.00 10.72
C ASP A 232 4.71 9.34 12.20
N LEU A 233 5.46 8.70 13.08
CA LEU A 233 5.21 8.70 14.51
C LEU A 233 5.35 10.09 15.14
N GLU A 234 6.00 11.04 14.47
CA GLU A 234 6.08 12.43 14.91
C GLU A 234 4.70 13.08 15.03
N TYR A 235 3.71 12.66 14.22
CA TYR A 235 2.33 13.15 14.24
C TYR A 235 1.41 12.36 15.19
N LYS A 236 1.95 11.34 15.90
CA LYS A 236 1.19 10.37 16.71
C LYS A 236 1.64 10.33 18.18
N ASN A 237 2.26 11.39 18.66
CA ASN A 237 2.89 11.44 19.98
C ASN A 237 2.11 12.23 21.04
N ASN A 238 0.88 12.68 20.77
CA ASN A 238 0.04 13.36 21.74
C ASN A 238 -0.53 12.36 22.76
N LYS A 239 0.07 12.31 23.95
CA LYS A 239 -0.30 11.37 25.03
C LYS A 239 -1.71 11.57 25.59
N ASN A 240 -2.35 12.70 25.30
CA ASN A 240 -3.70 13.01 25.76
C ASN A 240 -4.79 12.53 24.79
N LEU A 241 -4.42 12.06 23.60
CA LEU A 241 -5.33 11.58 22.57
C LEU A 241 -5.14 10.08 22.33
N PRO A 242 -6.22 9.34 22.11
CA PRO A 242 -6.11 7.94 21.70
C PRO A 242 -5.52 7.85 20.27
N PRO A 243 -4.99 6.68 19.87
CA PRO A 243 -4.36 6.49 18.54
C PRO A 243 -5.25 6.90 17.36
N GLN A 244 -6.58 6.76 17.48
CA GLN A 244 -7.54 7.10 16.44
C GLN A 244 -7.73 8.61 16.25
N GLU A 245 -7.38 9.42 17.25
CA GLU A 245 -7.62 10.87 17.27
C GLU A 245 -6.33 11.70 17.13
N GLN A 246 -5.21 11.07 16.82
CA GLN A 246 -3.94 11.74 16.55
C GLN A 246 -4.02 12.58 15.25
N ILE A 247 -3.09 13.50 15.05
CA ILE A 247 -3.01 14.32 13.82
C ILE A 247 -3.04 13.42 12.58
N ILE A 248 -2.19 12.40 12.55
CA ILE A 248 -2.23 11.28 11.61
C ILE A 248 -2.58 10.03 12.38
N THR A 249 -3.33 9.11 11.80
CA THR A 249 -3.67 7.86 12.47
C THR A 249 -3.42 6.65 11.57
N ALA A 250 -2.99 5.54 12.19
CA ALA A 250 -2.95 4.24 11.52
C ALA A 250 -4.33 3.54 11.53
N TYR A 251 -5.34 4.08 12.22
CA TYR A 251 -6.65 3.44 12.32
C TYR A 251 -7.34 3.38 10.96
N PRO A 252 -7.66 2.18 10.43
CA PRO A 252 -8.22 2.03 9.10
C PRO A 252 -9.74 2.25 9.09
N ASP A 253 -10.27 2.61 7.92
CA ASP A 253 -11.66 2.30 7.59
C ASP A 253 -11.75 0.85 7.16
N VAL A 254 -12.77 0.12 7.62
CA VAL A 254 -12.99 -1.28 7.27
C VAL A 254 -14.40 -1.49 6.76
N VAL A 255 -14.49 -1.91 5.49
CA VAL A 255 -15.72 -2.31 4.81
C VAL A 255 -15.71 -3.82 4.61
N ASP A 256 -16.86 -4.48 4.69
CA ASP A 256 -16.96 -5.91 4.41
C ASP A 256 -17.99 -6.23 3.32
N ASP A 257 -17.75 -7.33 2.64
CA ASP A 257 -18.63 -7.94 1.64
C ASP A 257 -18.58 -9.46 1.80
N LYS A 258 -19.33 -10.18 0.99
CA LYS A 258 -19.33 -11.65 0.96
C LYS A 258 -18.86 -12.17 -0.39
N ILE A 259 -18.15 -13.29 -0.38
CA ILE A 259 -17.88 -14.05 -1.59
C ILE A 259 -19.22 -14.50 -2.17
N GLY A 260 -19.50 -14.14 -3.42
CA GLY A 260 -20.74 -14.48 -4.10
C GLY A 260 -20.51 -14.76 -5.59
N GLU A 261 -21.52 -15.31 -6.26
CA GLU A 261 -21.45 -15.62 -7.69
C GLU A 261 -21.21 -14.38 -8.57
N ASP A 262 -21.58 -13.21 -8.07
CA ASP A 262 -21.44 -11.94 -8.77
C ASP A 262 -20.03 -11.35 -8.69
N ASN A 263 -19.19 -11.80 -7.72
CA ASN A 263 -17.84 -11.29 -7.55
C ASN A 263 -16.90 -11.91 -8.59
N ASP A 264 -16.30 -11.09 -9.42
CA ASP A 264 -15.39 -11.53 -10.48
C ASP A 264 -13.94 -11.52 -9.99
N PHE A 265 -13.50 -10.36 -9.48
CA PHE A 265 -12.13 -10.17 -8.99
C PHE A 265 -12.01 -8.92 -8.09
N ILE A 266 -10.91 -8.85 -7.36
CA ILE A 266 -10.51 -7.68 -6.56
C ILE A 266 -9.22 -7.13 -7.15
N VAL A 267 -9.07 -5.79 -7.15
CA VAL A 267 -7.82 -5.11 -7.50
C VAL A 267 -7.41 -4.20 -6.35
N ILE A 268 -6.16 -4.33 -5.90
CA ILE A 268 -5.54 -3.45 -4.91
C ILE A 268 -4.37 -2.74 -5.60
N GLY A 269 -4.22 -1.43 -5.42
CA GLY A 269 -3.09 -0.68 -5.99
C GLY A 269 -2.73 0.53 -5.16
N CYS A 270 -1.49 1.02 -5.33
CA CYS A 270 -1.03 2.30 -4.81
C CYS A 270 -1.55 3.47 -5.66
N ASP A 271 -1.29 4.71 -5.24
CA ASP A 271 -1.71 5.92 -5.96
C ASP A 271 -1.06 6.03 -7.36
N GLY A 272 0.17 5.49 -7.54
CA GLY A 272 0.81 5.43 -8.87
C GLY A 272 0.01 4.68 -9.93
N ILE A 273 -0.96 3.84 -9.52
CA ILE A 273 -1.95 3.22 -10.41
C ILE A 273 -3.18 4.14 -10.54
N TRP A 274 -3.78 4.53 -9.41
CA TRP A 274 -5.09 5.15 -9.39
C TRP A 274 -5.12 6.61 -9.83
N ASP A 275 -3.99 7.30 -9.77
CA ASP A 275 -3.83 8.65 -10.32
C ASP A 275 -3.77 8.65 -11.87
N CYS A 276 -3.49 7.47 -12.47
CA CYS A 276 -3.29 7.33 -13.91
C CYS A 276 -4.49 6.73 -14.65
N ILE A 277 -5.36 5.98 -13.96
CA ILE A 277 -6.44 5.23 -14.60
C ILE A 277 -7.66 5.13 -13.69
N GLN A 278 -8.86 5.23 -14.26
CA GLN A 278 -10.10 5.17 -13.50
C GLN A 278 -10.45 3.73 -13.07
N ASP A 279 -11.15 3.60 -11.94
CA ASP A 279 -11.57 2.32 -11.36
C ASP A 279 -12.28 1.41 -12.39
N GLN A 280 -13.21 1.97 -13.20
CA GLN A 280 -13.96 1.21 -14.19
C GLN A 280 -13.08 0.79 -15.37
N ASP A 281 -12.14 1.63 -15.81
CA ASP A 281 -11.26 1.30 -16.94
C ASP A 281 -10.35 0.11 -16.59
N VAL A 282 -9.84 0.05 -15.35
CA VAL A 282 -9.09 -1.13 -14.85
C VAL A 282 -9.97 -2.37 -14.87
N CYS A 283 -11.21 -2.25 -14.39
CA CYS A 283 -12.18 -3.34 -14.38
C CYS A 283 -12.48 -3.84 -15.82
N ASP A 284 -12.68 -2.94 -16.76
CA ASP A 284 -12.98 -3.26 -18.17
C ASP A 284 -11.80 -3.95 -18.85
N ILE A 285 -10.59 -3.44 -18.67
CA ILE A 285 -9.37 -4.04 -19.24
C ILE A 285 -9.18 -5.47 -18.72
N ILE A 286 -9.32 -5.69 -17.43
CA ILE A 286 -9.14 -7.01 -16.82
C ILE A 286 -10.25 -7.96 -17.29
N THR A 287 -11.51 -7.52 -17.28
CA THR A 287 -12.67 -8.30 -17.74
C THR A 287 -12.51 -8.73 -19.20
N GLU A 288 -12.12 -7.80 -20.08
CA GLU A 288 -11.86 -8.09 -21.49
C GLU A 288 -10.78 -9.15 -21.68
N LYS A 289 -9.65 -9.03 -20.95
CA LYS A 289 -8.54 -9.97 -21.07
C LYS A 289 -8.88 -11.36 -20.54
N ILE A 290 -9.59 -11.43 -19.41
CA ILE A 290 -10.06 -12.70 -18.84
C ILE A 290 -11.05 -13.39 -19.80
N ASN A 291 -11.99 -12.65 -20.39
CA ASN A 291 -13.02 -13.20 -21.26
C ASN A 291 -12.51 -13.59 -22.67
N LYS A 292 -11.42 -12.98 -23.15
CA LYS A 292 -10.77 -13.37 -24.41
C LYS A 292 -10.00 -14.68 -24.32
N GLY A 293 -9.70 -15.17 -23.14
CA GLY A 293 -9.08 -16.47 -22.94
C GLY A 293 -10.05 -17.63 -23.22
N ASN A 294 -9.56 -18.71 -23.84
CA ASN A 294 -10.36 -19.95 -24.04
C ASN A 294 -10.80 -20.57 -22.70
N ASP A 295 -10.03 -20.33 -21.65
CA ASP A 295 -10.32 -20.71 -20.26
C ASP A 295 -9.95 -19.52 -19.36
N LYS A 296 -10.95 -18.91 -18.73
CA LYS A 296 -10.77 -17.71 -17.90
C LYS A 296 -9.84 -17.93 -16.69
N TYR A 297 -9.61 -19.19 -16.29
CA TYR A 297 -8.73 -19.53 -15.18
C TYR A 297 -7.30 -19.87 -15.64
N LYS A 298 -7.03 -19.91 -16.93
CA LYS A 298 -5.68 -20.11 -17.51
C LYS A 298 -5.05 -18.83 -18.04
N VAL A 299 -5.78 -17.73 -18.06
CA VAL A 299 -5.21 -16.42 -18.45
C VAL A 299 -4.15 -16.03 -17.42
N ASN A 300 -2.97 -15.63 -17.89
CA ASN A 300 -1.90 -15.16 -17.01
C ASN A 300 -2.28 -13.78 -16.45
N LEU A 301 -2.50 -13.70 -15.14
CA LEU A 301 -2.92 -12.47 -14.44
C LEU A 301 -1.79 -11.43 -14.38
N GLU A 302 -0.55 -11.88 -14.21
CA GLU A 302 0.63 -11.01 -14.18
C GLU A 302 0.79 -10.26 -15.50
N ASN A 303 0.61 -10.94 -16.65
CA ASN A 303 0.68 -10.32 -17.97
C ASN A 303 -0.41 -9.26 -18.21
N ILE A 304 -1.57 -9.38 -17.53
CA ILE A 304 -2.60 -8.35 -17.59
C ILE A 304 -2.11 -7.11 -16.84
N LEU A 305 -1.60 -7.30 -15.63
CA LEU A 305 -1.12 -6.22 -14.77
C LEU A 305 0.10 -5.52 -15.36
N GLU A 306 1.04 -6.30 -15.91
CA GLU A 306 2.19 -5.77 -16.63
C GLU A 306 1.78 -4.79 -17.73
N LYS A 307 0.78 -5.17 -18.56
CA LYS A 307 0.27 -4.32 -19.62
C LYS A 307 -0.45 -3.07 -19.08
N ILE A 308 -1.12 -3.16 -17.95
CA ILE A 308 -1.71 -1.98 -17.30
C ILE A 308 -0.59 -1.00 -16.94
N CYS A 309 0.43 -1.45 -16.20
CA CYS A 309 1.58 -0.62 -15.84
C CYS A 309 2.27 -0.02 -17.07
N ASP A 310 2.51 -0.81 -18.13
CA ASP A 310 3.11 -0.35 -19.38
C ASP A 310 2.29 0.71 -20.12
N ASN A 311 0.99 0.74 -19.93
CA ASN A 311 0.12 1.71 -20.57
C ASN A 311 0.02 3.03 -19.81
N ILE A 312 0.11 2.99 -18.48
CA ILE A 312 -0.12 4.17 -17.63
C ILE A 312 1.14 4.91 -17.22
N TYR A 313 2.34 4.28 -17.23
CA TYR A 313 3.55 5.03 -16.88
C TYR A 313 3.84 6.14 -17.90
N ALA A 314 4.42 7.25 -17.44
CA ALA A 314 4.75 8.38 -18.30
C ALA A 314 5.83 8.00 -19.33
N LYS A 315 5.52 8.16 -20.62
CA LYS A 315 6.41 7.78 -21.74
C LYS A 315 7.54 8.80 -22.00
N ARG A 316 7.56 9.92 -21.29
CA ARG A 316 8.49 11.03 -21.51
C ARG A 316 9.08 11.51 -20.20
N PRO A 317 10.29 12.10 -20.19
CA PRO A 317 10.84 12.75 -19.02
C PRO A 317 9.89 13.80 -18.44
N PHE A 318 10.00 14.02 -17.13
CA PHE A 318 9.15 14.95 -16.39
C PHE A 318 9.23 16.36 -16.95
N ASP A 319 8.08 16.98 -17.10
CA ASP A 319 7.88 18.35 -17.48
C ASP A 319 7.01 19.02 -16.41
N GLU A 320 7.57 20.01 -15.70
CA GLU A 320 6.90 20.69 -14.56
C GLU A 320 5.55 21.32 -14.92
N PHE A 321 5.31 21.56 -16.22
CA PHE A 321 4.06 22.14 -16.72
C PHE A 321 3.00 21.10 -17.10
N LYS A 322 3.27 19.79 -16.87
CA LYS A 322 2.35 18.69 -17.19
C LYS A 322 1.91 17.96 -15.94
N SER A 323 0.91 17.10 -16.13
CA SER A 323 0.44 16.17 -15.08
C SER A 323 1.61 15.35 -14.52
N ARG A 324 1.51 15.01 -13.24
CA ARG A 324 2.47 14.15 -12.54
C ARG A 324 2.15 12.67 -12.68
N ASP A 325 1.09 12.33 -13.42
CA ASP A 325 0.61 10.97 -13.58
C ASP A 325 1.64 10.08 -14.29
N GLY A 326 1.81 8.86 -13.78
CA GLY A 326 2.71 7.86 -14.35
C GLY A 326 4.20 8.02 -14.03
N TYR A 327 4.55 8.90 -13.10
CA TYR A 327 5.94 9.07 -12.64
C TYR A 327 6.24 8.38 -11.29
N ASP A 328 5.21 7.81 -10.65
CA ASP A 328 5.38 7.16 -9.36
C ASP A 328 5.75 5.68 -9.45
N ASN A 329 6.07 5.09 -8.29
CA ASN A 329 6.10 3.64 -8.14
C ASN A 329 4.71 3.06 -8.45
N MET A 330 4.66 1.88 -9.00
CA MET A 330 3.41 1.23 -9.40
C MET A 330 3.36 -0.17 -8.80
N SER A 331 2.42 -0.39 -7.89
CA SER A 331 2.17 -1.69 -7.28
C SER A 331 0.69 -2.05 -7.41
N ILE A 332 0.40 -3.21 -8.01
CA ILE A 332 -0.96 -3.66 -8.27
C ILE A 332 -1.09 -5.18 -8.05
N ILE A 333 -2.16 -5.56 -7.35
CA ILE A 333 -2.53 -6.96 -7.09
C ILE A 333 -3.91 -7.22 -7.70
N LEU A 334 -4.04 -8.32 -8.45
CA LEU A 334 -5.30 -8.83 -8.98
C LEU A 334 -5.61 -10.17 -8.33
N ILE A 335 -6.78 -10.28 -7.70
CA ILE A 335 -7.27 -11.50 -7.03
C ILE A 335 -8.54 -11.96 -7.74
N GLN A 336 -8.51 -13.10 -8.42
CA GLN A 336 -9.65 -13.68 -9.12
C GLN A 336 -10.23 -14.85 -8.35
N PHE A 337 -11.56 -14.84 -8.12
CA PHE A 337 -12.27 -15.95 -7.51
C PHE A 337 -12.44 -17.12 -8.52
N LYS A 338 -12.21 -18.34 -8.04
CA LYS A 338 -12.53 -19.57 -8.79
C LYS A 338 -14.01 -19.93 -8.51
N LYS A 339 -14.80 -20.05 -9.57
CA LYS A 339 -16.23 -20.41 -9.53
C LYS A 339 -16.40 -21.84 -10.03
#